data_a632eb7b34b2c528e114cdcb498c4c33
#
_entry.id   a632eb7b34b2c528e114cdcb498c4c33
#
_cell.length_a   1.000
_cell.length_b   1.000
_cell.length_c   1.000
_cell.angle_alpha   90.00
_cell.angle_beta   90.00
_cell.angle_gamma   90.00
#
_symmetry.space_group_name_H-M   'P 1'
#
loop_
_entity.id
_entity.type
_entity.pdbx_description
1 polymer ?
#
loop_
_entity_poly.entity_id
_entity_poly.type
_entity_poly.pdbx_seq_one_letter_code
_entity_poly.pdbx_strand_id
1 'polypeptide(L)'
;MIGLPEAVVAAARDPLVLTLAVLLFGGLLTHLLFRRYPLSRAILRVIFLVVLTVVLLHAGVVPYEPQTRTGVPFQDAVRATLKIAWWLWAAWFVVGFLRVFVVSEHRQRERKLIQDLLAGVIYLAAVFAIIAYVFDLPIQGLLATSGAIAIILGLALQSTLSDVFSGIVLNFSRPYRPGDWISIDGGIDGRVIEMNWRATHVLTGKSDLAIVPNSTIAKTKIVNTSSPSGIHGITVTIQLDAKTLPSTGAEILRLAMLNTQPILATPSPSVGVKSITADAIEFDINFSVEELGQSTRAQNELFDWVYRHLAAAGINWASTASRPSG
;
A
#
# COMPACT_ATOMS: atom_id res chain seq x y z
N MET A 1 67.59 -1.63 -20.37
CA MET A 1 66.17 -1.87 -20.70
C MET A 1 65.88 -3.34 -20.55
N ILE A 2 65.20 -3.74 -19.48
CA ILE A 2 64.80 -5.11 -19.26
C ILE A 2 63.62 -5.38 -20.16
N GLY A 3 63.85 -6.01 -21.33
CA GLY A 3 62.79 -6.43 -22.20
C GLY A 3 61.89 -7.47 -21.48
N LEU A 4 60.59 -7.21 -21.38
CA LEU A 4 59.63 -8.18 -20.89
C LEU A 4 59.75 -9.47 -21.76
N PRO A 5 59.73 -10.67 -21.16
CA PRO A 5 59.80 -11.92 -21.92
C PRO A 5 58.72 -11.94 -23.00
N GLU A 6 59.06 -12.38 -24.22
CA GLU A 6 58.13 -12.43 -25.37
C GLU A 6 56.81 -13.14 -25.03
N ALA A 7 56.86 -14.12 -24.15
CA ALA A 7 55.69 -14.83 -23.62
C ALA A 7 54.71 -13.93 -22.87
N VAL A 8 55.22 -12.91 -22.14
CA VAL A 8 54.36 -11.94 -21.41
C VAL A 8 53.71 -10.96 -22.37
N VAL A 9 54.43 -10.55 -23.42
CA VAL A 9 53.89 -9.67 -24.48
C VAL A 9 52.86 -10.41 -25.33
N ALA A 10 53.07 -11.69 -25.63
CA ALA A 10 52.10 -12.52 -26.33
C ALA A 10 50.84 -12.78 -25.49
N ALA A 11 50.98 -13.06 -24.19
CA ALA A 11 49.86 -13.22 -23.25
C ALA A 11 49.08 -11.92 -23.06
N ALA A 12 49.74 -10.75 -23.04
CA ALA A 12 49.05 -9.45 -22.94
C ALA A 12 48.25 -9.06 -24.20
N ARG A 13 48.51 -9.73 -25.32
CA ARG A 13 47.75 -9.58 -26.60
C ARG A 13 46.60 -10.58 -26.74
N ASP A 14 46.53 -11.58 -25.88
CA ASP A 14 45.41 -12.52 -25.87
C ASP A 14 44.15 -11.81 -25.36
N PRO A 15 43.07 -11.77 -26.15
CA PRO A 15 41.81 -11.11 -25.77
C PRO A 15 41.19 -11.68 -24.49
N LEU A 16 41.46 -12.96 -24.19
CA LEU A 16 40.99 -13.61 -22.95
C LEU A 16 41.72 -13.08 -21.70
N VAL A 17 43.06 -12.86 -21.81
CA VAL A 17 43.87 -12.30 -20.71
C VAL A 17 43.50 -10.84 -20.47
N LEU A 18 43.24 -10.06 -21.54
CA LEU A 18 42.76 -8.67 -21.44
C LEU A 18 41.40 -8.63 -20.73
N THR A 19 40.49 -9.54 -21.06
CA THR A 19 39.16 -9.64 -20.43
C THR A 19 39.27 -9.95 -18.94
N LEU A 20 40.14 -10.86 -18.56
CA LEU A 20 40.43 -11.23 -17.17
C LEU A 20 40.99 -10.02 -16.38
N ALA A 21 41.92 -9.27 -17.00
CA ALA A 21 42.49 -8.06 -16.42
C ALA A 21 41.43 -6.96 -16.21
N VAL A 22 40.57 -6.71 -17.19
CA VAL A 22 39.44 -5.78 -17.09
C VAL A 22 38.51 -6.21 -15.96
N LEU A 23 38.20 -7.48 -15.81
CA LEU A 23 37.34 -8.01 -14.78
C LEU A 23 37.92 -7.81 -13.38
N LEU A 24 39.20 -8.09 -13.18
CA LEU A 24 39.87 -7.94 -11.89
C LEU A 24 40.07 -6.46 -11.52
N PHE A 25 40.60 -5.66 -12.43
CA PHE A 25 40.89 -4.24 -12.18
C PHE A 25 39.60 -3.40 -12.09
N GLY A 26 38.66 -3.61 -13.00
CA GLY A 26 37.39 -2.88 -13.01
C GLY A 26 36.54 -3.19 -11.78
N GLY A 27 36.53 -4.46 -11.34
CA GLY A 27 35.89 -4.87 -10.12
C GLY A 27 36.43 -4.18 -8.88
N LEU A 28 37.76 -4.15 -8.75
CA LEU A 28 38.45 -3.48 -7.65
C LEU A 28 38.22 -1.96 -7.68
N LEU A 29 38.28 -1.35 -8.84
CA LEU A 29 38.09 0.08 -9.06
C LEU A 29 36.68 0.54 -8.67
N THR A 30 35.65 -0.24 -9.08
CA THR A 30 34.24 0.06 -8.72
C THR A 30 33.99 -0.04 -7.21
N HIS A 31 34.74 -0.89 -6.51
CA HIS A 31 34.62 -1.07 -5.07
C HIS A 31 35.34 0.04 -4.28
N LEU A 32 36.53 0.51 -4.75
CA LEU A 32 37.38 1.41 -4.01
C LEU A 32 37.06 2.91 -4.24
N LEU A 33 36.85 3.35 -5.50
CA LEU A 33 36.80 4.77 -5.83
C LEU A 33 35.55 5.52 -5.37
N PHE A 34 34.38 4.87 -5.31
CA PHE A 34 33.13 5.58 -5.09
C PHE A 34 32.34 5.11 -3.86
N ARG A 35 33.05 4.92 -2.74
CA ARG A 35 32.44 4.46 -1.49
C ARG A 35 31.43 5.47 -0.89
N ARG A 36 31.54 6.76 -1.26
CA ARG A 36 30.76 7.87 -0.68
C ARG A 36 29.51 8.29 -1.47
N TYR A 37 29.40 7.97 -2.77
CA TYR A 37 28.33 8.44 -3.64
C TYR A 37 27.51 7.29 -4.24
N PRO A 38 26.25 7.07 -3.83
CA PRO A 38 25.45 5.92 -4.29
C PRO A 38 25.11 5.98 -5.79
N LEU A 39 24.81 7.17 -6.32
CA LEU A 39 24.44 7.37 -7.73
C LEU A 39 25.63 7.14 -8.68
N SER A 40 26.78 7.72 -8.39
CA SER A 40 27.99 7.53 -9.19
C SER A 40 28.45 6.08 -9.19
N ARG A 41 28.26 5.37 -8.09
CA ARG A 41 28.53 3.94 -7.99
C ARG A 41 27.60 3.12 -8.89
N ALA A 42 26.31 3.46 -8.97
CA ALA A 42 25.35 2.78 -9.86
C ALA A 42 25.74 3.00 -11.33
N ILE A 43 26.04 4.23 -11.72
CA ILE A 43 26.47 4.57 -13.08
C ILE A 43 27.77 3.83 -13.45
N LEU A 44 28.76 3.81 -12.56
CA LEU A 44 30.02 3.13 -12.82
C LEU A 44 29.84 1.61 -12.98
N ARG A 45 28.92 0.99 -12.25
CA ARG A 45 28.58 -0.42 -12.41
C ARG A 45 27.94 -0.72 -13.79
N VAL A 46 27.07 0.19 -14.28
CA VAL A 46 26.50 0.10 -15.64
C VAL A 46 27.62 0.16 -16.67
N ILE A 47 28.47 1.20 -16.59
CA ILE A 47 29.57 1.37 -17.52
C ILE A 47 30.49 0.13 -17.52
N PHE A 48 30.81 -0.36 -16.32
CA PHE A 48 31.67 -1.55 -16.20
C PHE A 48 31.02 -2.79 -16.81
N LEU A 49 29.72 -3.03 -16.57
CA LEU A 49 29.00 -4.16 -17.15
C LEU A 49 28.95 -4.07 -18.68
N VAL A 50 28.72 -2.87 -19.23
CA VAL A 50 28.73 -2.63 -20.69
C VAL A 50 30.12 -2.87 -21.27
N VAL A 51 31.16 -2.32 -20.67
CA VAL A 51 32.56 -2.53 -21.10
C VAL A 51 32.94 -4.00 -21.03
N LEU A 52 32.61 -4.70 -19.93
CA LEU A 52 32.86 -6.12 -19.79
C LEU A 52 32.14 -6.93 -20.87
N THR A 53 30.89 -6.58 -21.17
CA THR A 53 30.11 -7.28 -22.22
C THR A 53 30.74 -7.08 -23.59
N VAL A 54 31.13 -5.85 -23.94
CA VAL A 54 31.79 -5.54 -25.23
C VAL A 54 33.13 -6.29 -25.36
N VAL A 55 33.92 -6.29 -24.29
CA VAL A 55 35.24 -7.00 -24.31
C VAL A 55 35.04 -8.52 -24.42
N LEU A 56 34.04 -9.09 -23.75
CA LEU A 56 33.70 -10.52 -23.86
C LEU A 56 33.26 -10.86 -25.29
N LEU A 57 32.39 -10.07 -25.89
CA LEU A 57 31.93 -10.28 -27.27
C LEU A 57 33.09 -10.19 -28.27
N HIS A 58 34.00 -9.23 -28.06
CA HIS A 58 35.25 -9.13 -28.88
C HIS A 58 36.18 -10.34 -28.72
N ALA A 59 36.20 -10.95 -27.54
CA ALA A 59 36.96 -12.17 -27.27
C ALA A 59 36.24 -13.45 -27.78
N GLY A 60 35.11 -13.32 -28.45
CA GLY A 60 34.31 -14.46 -28.95
C GLY A 60 33.62 -15.26 -27.82
N VAL A 61 33.40 -14.62 -26.67
CA VAL A 61 32.70 -15.22 -25.52
C VAL A 61 31.32 -14.57 -25.38
N VAL A 62 30.29 -15.27 -25.84
CA VAL A 62 28.90 -14.80 -25.71
C VAL A 62 28.33 -15.35 -24.39
N PRO A 63 27.99 -14.51 -23.40
CA PRO A 63 27.58 -14.98 -22.07
C PRO A 63 26.24 -15.73 -22.04
N TYR A 64 25.33 -15.41 -22.97
CA TYR A 64 23.96 -15.95 -23.06
C TYR A 64 23.80 -17.07 -24.11
N GLU A 65 24.89 -17.56 -24.69
CA GLU A 65 24.90 -18.73 -25.57
C GLU A 65 25.56 -19.92 -24.89
N PRO A 66 25.19 -21.18 -25.23
CA PRO A 66 25.86 -22.36 -24.71
C PRO A 66 27.37 -22.30 -24.96
N GLN A 67 28.15 -22.92 -24.09
CA GLN A 67 29.59 -22.85 -24.21
C GLN A 67 30.07 -23.73 -25.35
N THR A 68 30.66 -23.14 -26.39
CA THR A 68 31.40 -23.89 -27.43
C THR A 68 32.72 -24.41 -26.87
N ARG A 69 32.92 -25.73 -26.85
CA ARG A 69 34.17 -26.34 -26.42
C ARG A 69 35.24 -26.18 -27.50
N THR A 70 36.36 -25.60 -27.13
CA THR A 70 37.51 -25.39 -28.05
C THR A 70 38.42 -26.61 -28.16
N GLY A 71 38.23 -27.62 -27.28
CA GLY A 71 39.11 -28.78 -27.16
C GLY A 71 40.42 -28.53 -26.38
N VAL A 72 40.64 -27.28 -25.93
CA VAL A 72 41.76 -26.90 -25.07
C VAL A 72 41.23 -26.68 -23.65
N PRO A 73 41.49 -27.59 -22.69
CA PRO A 73 40.87 -27.52 -21.36
C PRO A 73 41.09 -26.20 -20.62
N PHE A 74 42.25 -25.58 -20.78
CA PHE A 74 42.58 -24.31 -20.16
C PHE A 74 41.75 -23.17 -20.71
N GLN A 75 41.58 -23.07 -22.04
CA GLN A 75 40.76 -22.01 -22.67
C GLN A 75 39.28 -22.20 -22.33
N ASP A 76 38.78 -23.42 -22.29
CA ASP A 76 37.40 -23.71 -21.90
C ASP A 76 37.14 -23.34 -20.44
N ALA A 77 38.07 -23.59 -19.52
CA ALA A 77 37.98 -23.17 -18.14
C ALA A 77 38.00 -21.64 -17.97
N VAL A 78 38.85 -20.92 -18.72
CA VAL A 78 38.90 -19.46 -18.69
C VAL A 78 37.58 -18.86 -19.21
N ARG A 79 37.07 -19.37 -20.34
CA ARG A 79 35.77 -18.93 -20.89
C ARG A 79 34.62 -19.17 -19.91
N ALA A 80 34.58 -20.35 -19.29
CA ALA A 80 33.59 -20.66 -18.26
C ALA A 80 33.64 -19.67 -17.08
N THR A 81 34.86 -19.41 -16.57
CA THR A 81 35.08 -18.46 -15.47
C THR A 81 34.61 -17.05 -15.82
N LEU A 82 34.92 -16.58 -17.04
CA LEU A 82 34.50 -15.28 -17.52
C LEU A 82 32.96 -15.14 -17.64
N LYS A 83 32.29 -16.20 -18.16
CA LYS A 83 30.82 -16.25 -18.22
C LYS A 83 30.20 -16.27 -16.83
N ILE A 84 30.71 -17.09 -15.90
CA ILE A 84 30.24 -17.12 -14.51
C ILE A 84 30.39 -15.74 -13.88
N ALA A 85 31.56 -15.13 -14.02
CA ALA A 85 31.80 -13.79 -13.50
C ALA A 85 30.82 -12.73 -14.07
N TRP A 86 30.53 -12.78 -15.37
CA TRP A 86 29.58 -11.88 -16.01
C TRP A 86 28.18 -12.04 -15.43
N TRP A 87 27.66 -13.27 -15.27
CA TRP A 87 26.35 -13.51 -14.68
C TRP A 87 26.24 -13.04 -13.23
N LEU A 88 27.27 -13.28 -12.42
CA LEU A 88 27.31 -12.82 -11.04
C LEU A 88 27.39 -11.29 -10.94
N TRP A 89 28.17 -10.65 -11.83
CA TRP A 89 28.23 -9.19 -11.93
C TRP A 89 26.91 -8.56 -12.40
N ALA A 90 26.29 -9.18 -13.39
CA ALA A 90 24.97 -8.74 -13.87
C ALA A 90 23.93 -8.84 -12.73
N ALA A 91 23.90 -9.95 -12.01
CA ALA A 91 23.01 -10.11 -10.84
C ALA A 91 23.33 -9.06 -9.76
N TRP A 92 24.60 -8.86 -9.43
CA TRP A 92 25.00 -7.85 -8.44
C TRP A 92 24.65 -6.42 -8.87
N PHE A 93 24.78 -6.13 -10.16
CA PHE A 93 24.34 -4.86 -10.74
C PHE A 93 22.84 -4.65 -10.58
N VAL A 94 22.01 -5.62 -10.99
CA VAL A 94 20.54 -5.54 -10.89
C VAL A 94 20.10 -5.36 -9.44
N VAL A 95 20.66 -6.14 -8.50
CA VAL A 95 20.40 -5.99 -7.07
C VAL A 95 20.82 -4.60 -6.56
N GLY A 96 21.98 -4.09 -7.00
CA GLY A 96 22.44 -2.77 -6.65
C GLY A 96 21.56 -1.65 -7.19
N PHE A 97 21.07 -1.79 -8.40
CA PHE A 97 20.14 -0.85 -9.04
C PHE A 97 18.81 -0.82 -8.30
N LEU A 98 18.22 -1.99 -8.00
CA LEU A 98 16.98 -2.06 -7.20
C LEU A 98 17.13 -1.39 -5.83
N ARG A 99 18.27 -1.55 -5.17
CA ARG A 99 18.53 -0.90 -3.86
C ARG A 99 18.50 0.62 -3.94
N VAL A 100 18.92 1.23 -5.06
CA VAL A 100 18.90 2.69 -5.25
C VAL A 100 17.48 3.20 -5.49
N PHE A 101 16.67 2.48 -6.28
CA PHE A 101 15.31 2.91 -6.63
C PHE A 101 14.26 2.65 -5.54
N VAL A 102 14.46 1.63 -4.70
CA VAL A 102 13.55 1.31 -3.59
C VAL A 102 13.82 2.18 -2.34
N VAL A 103 14.51 3.32 -2.45
CA VAL A 103 14.77 4.25 -1.35
C VAL A 103 13.59 5.20 -1.15
N SER A 104 12.70 4.89 -0.21
CA SER A 104 11.71 5.80 0.40
C SER A 104 11.90 5.84 1.92
N GLU A 105 11.79 7.01 2.54
CA GLU A 105 12.44 7.37 3.82
C GLU A 105 11.92 6.75 5.13
N HIS A 106 10.76 6.08 5.19
CA HIS A 106 10.10 5.92 6.48
C HIS A 106 10.14 4.57 7.22
N ARG A 107 10.57 3.43 6.63
CA ARG A 107 10.61 2.11 7.34
C ARG A 107 11.77 1.22 6.92
N GLN A 108 12.93 1.37 7.54
CA GLN A 108 14.17 0.67 7.18
C GLN A 108 14.13 -0.87 7.30
N ARG A 109 13.40 -1.44 8.25
CA ARG A 109 13.44 -2.88 8.54
C ARG A 109 12.63 -3.72 7.54
N GLU A 110 11.45 -3.24 7.16
CA GLU A 110 10.56 -3.95 6.20
C GLU A 110 11.14 -3.97 4.79
N ARG A 111 11.82 -2.89 4.39
CA ARG A 111 12.48 -2.77 3.08
C ARG A 111 13.63 -3.73 2.91
N LYS A 112 14.40 -3.95 3.97
CA LYS A 112 15.55 -4.85 3.91
C LYS A 112 15.10 -6.27 3.57
N LEU A 113 14.00 -6.74 4.15
CA LEU A 113 13.44 -8.07 3.85
C LEU A 113 13.01 -8.21 2.38
N ILE A 114 12.31 -7.19 1.83
CA ILE A 114 11.89 -7.21 0.42
C ILE A 114 13.11 -7.16 -0.52
N GLN A 115 14.09 -6.32 -0.21
CA GLN A 115 15.33 -6.22 -0.99
C GLN A 115 16.12 -7.53 -0.96
N ASP A 116 16.23 -8.18 0.19
CA ASP A 116 16.95 -9.44 0.34
C ASP A 116 16.20 -10.59 -0.36
N LEU A 117 14.86 -10.58 -0.34
CA LEU A 117 14.04 -11.54 -1.08
C LEU A 117 14.22 -11.39 -2.61
N LEU A 118 14.12 -10.16 -3.11
CA LEU A 118 14.34 -9.84 -4.53
C LEU A 118 15.78 -10.20 -4.96
N ALA A 119 16.76 -9.89 -4.12
CA ALA A 119 18.14 -10.27 -4.37
C ALA A 119 18.30 -11.79 -4.46
N GLY A 120 17.64 -12.56 -3.57
CA GLY A 120 17.61 -14.01 -3.62
C GLY A 120 17.07 -14.56 -4.94
N VAL A 121 15.96 -14.02 -5.43
CA VAL A 121 15.36 -14.41 -6.73
C VAL A 121 16.32 -14.10 -7.89
N ILE A 122 16.96 -12.93 -7.89
CA ILE A 122 17.90 -12.52 -8.95
C ILE A 122 19.12 -13.41 -8.95
N TYR A 123 19.71 -13.73 -7.79
CA TYR A 123 20.86 -14.65 -7.72
C TYR A 123 20.46 -16.07 -8.11
N LEU A 124 19.27 -16.54 -7.75
CA LEU A 124 18.76 -17.85 -8.18
C LEU A 124 18.63 -17.92 -9.71
N ALA A 125 18.09 -16.85 -10.33
CA ALA A 125 18.01 -16.75 -11.80
C ALA A 125 19.39 -16.75 -12.45
N ALA A 126 20.39 -16.06 -11.86
CA ALA A 126 21.77 -16.09 -12.33
C ALA A 126 22.40 -17.48 -12.22
N VAL A 127 22.13 -18.23 -11.14
CA VAL A 127 22.58 -19.61 -10.98
C VAL A 127 21.99 -20.51 -12.07
N PHE A 128 20.69 -20.38 -12.36
CA PHE A 128 20.06 -21.15 -13.46
C PHE A 128 20.66 -20.80 -14.82
N ALA A 129 20.94 -19.52 -15.07
CA ALA A 129 21.60 -19.09 -16.28
C ALA A 129 23.01 -19.63 -16.39
N ILE A 130 23.79 -19.70 -15.30
CA ILE A 130 25.10 -20.29 -15.26
C ILE A 130 25.03 -21.81 -15.58
N ILE A 131 24.07 -22.52 -14.98
CA ILE A 131 23.87 -23.95 -15.23
C ILE A 131 23.57 -24.21 -16.72
N ALA A 132 22.70 -23.39 -17.32
CA ALA A 132 22.27 -23.51 -18.71
C ALA A 132 23.38 -23.12 -19.70
N TYR A 133 24.01 -21.94 -19.53
CA TYR A 133 24.86 -21.33 -20.54
C TYR A 133 26.37 -21.61 -20.35
N VAL A 134 26.77 -22.00 -19.13
CA VAL A 134 28.18 -22.33 -18.87
C VAL A 134 28.39 -23.82 -18.84
N PHE A 135 27.52 -24.54 -18.12
CA PHE A 135 27.65 -25.98 -17.99
C PHE A 135 26.92 -26.79 -19.07
N ASP A 136 26.10 -26.10 -19.89
CA ASP A 136 25.29 -26.71 -20.96
C ASP A 136 24.40 -27.84 -20.44
N LEU A 137 23.85 -27.66 -19.23
CA LEU A 137 22.98 -28.65 -18.61
C LEU A 137 21.51 -28.35 -18.90
N PRO A 138 20.67 -29.35 -19.13
CA PRO A 138 19.24 -29.17 -19.36
C PRO A 138 18.56 -28.67 -18.09
N ILE A 139 18.10 -27.41 -18.09
CA ILE A 139 17.44 -26.80 -16.92
C ILE A 139 15.91 -26.95 -16.91
N GLN A 140 15.30 -27.61 -17.92
CA GLN A 140 13.85 -27.74 -18.04
C GLN A 140 13.23 -28.39 -16.80
N GLY A 141 13.85 -29.46 -16.28
CA GLY A 141 13.40 -30.12 -15.05
C GLY A 141 13.50 -29.20 -13.80
N LEU A 142 14.60 -28.44 -13.71
CA LEU A 142 14.79 -27.47 -12.61
C LEU A 142 13.76 -26.33 -12.70
N LEU A 143 13.48 -25.83 -13.90
CA LEU A 143 12.47 -24.81 -14.12
C LEU A 143 11.06 -25.32 -13.79
N ALA A 144 10.74 -26.56 -14.21
CA ALA A 144 9.44 -27.15 -13.93
C ALA A 144 9.20 -27.34 -12.42
N THR A 145 10.19 -27.90 -11.70
CA THR A 145 10.10 -28.06 -10.24
C THR A 145 10.08 -26.72 -9.51
N SER A 146 10.90 -25.77 -9.92
CA SER A 146 10.89 -24.40 -9.35
C SER A 146 9.57 -23.70 -9.61
N GLY A 147 8.97 -23.88 -10.78
CA GLY A 147 7.65 -23.37 -11.13
C GLY A 147 6.56 -23.95 -10.23
N ALA A 148 6.59 -25.25 -9.97
CA ALA A 148 5.65 -25.88 -9.04
C ALA A 148 5.80 -25.34 -7.62
N ILE A 149 7.03 -25.19 -7.13
CA ILE A 149 7.30 -24.59 -5.81
C ILE A 149 6.82 -23.13 -5.78
N ALA A 150 7.07 -22.35 -6.84
CA ALA A 150 6.61 -20.96 -6.92
C ALA A 150 5.08 -20.83 -6.88
N ILE A 151 4.35 -21.74 -7.51
CA ILE A 151 2.87 -21.78 -7.43
C ILE A 151 2.42 -22.06 -6.00
N ILE A 152 3.01 -23.07 -5.34
CA ILE A 152 2.67 -23.41 -3.94
C ILE A 152 2.93 -22.21 -3.02
N LEU A 153 4.10 -21.58 -3.16
CA LEU A 153 4.44 -20.37 -2.38
C LEU A 153 3.50 -19.21 -2.70
N GLY A 154 3.14 -19.01 -3.97
CA GLY A 154 2.18 -17.99 -4.39
C GLY A 154 0.80 -18.19 -3.75
N LEU A 155 0.30 -19.42 -3.71
CA LEU A 155 -0.95 -19.77 -3.04
C LEU A 155 -0.84 -19.55 -1.53
N ALA A 156 0.26 -19.94 -0.91
CA ALA A 156 0.48 -19.73 0.52
C ALA A 156 0.55 -18.23 0.91
N LEU A 157 1.03 -17.39 0.02
CA LEU A 157 1.17 -15.93 0.21
C LEU A 157 0.02 -15.11 -0.36
N GLN A 158 -1.00 -15.76 -0.95
CA GLN A 158 -2.08 -15.10 -1.69
C GLN A 158 -2.79 -14.02 -0.87
N SER A 159 -3.11 -14.29 0.40
CA SER A 159 -3.77 -13.31 1.29
C SER A 159 -2.89 -12.08 1.55
N THR A 160 -1.62 -12.30 1.84
CA THR A 160 -0.66 -11.21 2.07
C THR A 160 -0.47 -10.35 0.83
N LEU A 161 -0.34 -10.97 -0.35
CA LEU A 161 -0.25 -10.26 -1.62
C LEU A 161 -1.53 -9.46 -1.90
N SER A 162 -2.71 -10.03 -1.61
CA SER A 162 -3.99 -9.33 -1.73
C SER A 162 -4.03 -8.08 -0.85
N ASP A 163 -3.55 -8.14 0.39
CA ASP A 163 -3.47 -6.97 1.28
C ASP A 163 -2.55 -5.88 0.71
N VAL A 164 -1.38 -6.27 0.17
CA VAL A 164 -0.42 -5.34 -0.42
C VAL A 164 -1.00 -4.63 -1.64
N PHE A 165 -1.56 -5.40 -2.59
CA PHE A 165 -2.17 -4.82 -3.80
C PHE A 165 -3.36 -3.93 -3.46
N SER A 166 -4.21 -4.35 -2.53
CA SER A 166 -5.31 -3.53 -2.03
C SER A 166 -4.81 -2.24 -1.38
N GLY A 167 -3.75 -2.31 -0.58
CA GLY A 167 -3.12 -1.13 0.01
C GLY A 167 -2.59 -0.15 -1.03
N ILE A 168 -1.99 -0.64 -2.11
CA ILE A 168 -1.54 0.20 -3.25
C ILE A 168 -2.75 0.89 -3.91
N VAL A 169 -3.82 0.12 -4.22
CA VAL A 169 -5.03 0.65 -4.85
C VAL A 169 -5.72 1.69 -3.95
N LEU A 170 -5.86 1.42 -2.66
CA LEU A 170 -6.44 2.34 -1.69
C LEU A 170 -5.63 3.63 -1.57
N ASN A 171 -4.30 3.53 -1.57
CA ASN A 171 -3.42 4.70 -1.52
C ASN A 171 -3.47 5.53 -2.80
N PHE A 172 -3.70 4.91 -3.95
CA PHE A 172 -3.83 5.60 -5.23
C PHE A 172 -5.22 6.24 -5.40
N SER A 173 -6.30 5.50 -5.13
CA SER A 173 -7.69 5.96 -5.27
C SER A 173 -8.14 6.89 -4.15
N ARG A 174 -7.51 6.78 -2.97
CA ARG A 174 -7.75 7.62 -1.77
C ARG A 174 -9.23 7.79 -1.41
N PRO A 175 -9.99 6.71 -1.22
CA PRO A 175 -11.40 6.80 -0.81
C PRO A 175 -11.55 7.45 0.58
N TYR A 176 -10.50 7.43 1.38
CA TYR A 176 -10.36 8.13 2.65
C TYR A 176 -8.90 8.50 2.89
N ARG A 177 -8.65 9.39 3.85
CA ARG A 177 -7.33 9.86 4.27
C ARG A 177 -7.13 9.67 5.77
N PRO A 178 -5.89 9.63 6.26
CA PRO A 178 -5.64 9.75 7.70
C PRO A 178 -6.30 11.01 8.25
N GLY A 179 -7.06 10.83 9.33
CA GLY A 179 -7.89 11.88 9.92
C GLY A 179 -9.37 11.78 9.60
N ASP A 180 -9.77 11.16 8.50
CA ASP A 180 -11.18 10.99 8.13
C ASP A 180 -11.88 10.03 9.10
N TRP A 181 -13.17 10.27 9.31
CA TRP A 181 -14.04 9.34 10.00
C TRP A 181 -14.74 8.46 8.98
N ILE A 182 -14.60 7.15 9.13
CA ILE A 182 -15.18 6.17 8.22
C ILE A 182 -15.98 5.11 8.96
N SER A 183 -17.00 4.62 8.28
CA SER A 183 -17.77 3.43 8.69
C SER A 183 -17.51 2.32 7.67
N ILE A 184 -17.12 1.14 8.16
CA ILE A 184 -16.82 -0.05 7.37
C ILE A 184 -17.90 -1.09 7.69
N ASP A 185 -18.43 -1.73 6.65
CA ASP A 185 -19.37 -2.85 6.86
C ASP A 185 -18.76 -3.88 7.82
N GLY A 186 -19.55 -4.35 8.79
CA GLY A 186 -19.08 -5.19 9.89
C GLY A 186 -19.02 -4.46 11.23
N GLY A 187 -19.47 -3.18 11.28
CA GLY A 187 -19.68 -2.44 12.53
C GLY A 187 -18.42 -1.74 13.06
N ILE A 188 -17.45 -1.45 12.20
CA ILE A 188 -16.28 -0.67 12.56
C ILE A 188 -16.52 0.78 12.16
N ASP A 189 -16.73 1.65 13.16
CA ASP A 189 -16.88 3.09 12.99
C ASP A 189 -15.76 3.81 13.73
N GLY A 190 -15.03 4.69 13.05
CA GLY A 190 -13.95 5.41 13.69
C GLY A 190 -13.11 6.28 12.78
N ARG A 191 -12.10 6.90 13.38
CA ARG A 191 -11.17 7.79 12.72
C ARG A 191 -9.97 7.03 12.19
N VAL A 192 -9.64 7.22 10.92
CA VAL A 192 -8.42 6.65 10.32
C VAL A 192 -7.19 7.31 10.94
N ILE A 193 -6.36 6.53 11.60
CA ILE A 193 -5.09 7.00 12.19
C ILE A 193 -3.96 6.92 11.15
N GLU A 194 -3.82 5.76 10.52
CA GLU A 194 -2.83 5.55 9.48
C GLU A 194 -3.27 4.46 8.51
N MET A 195 -2.73 4.52 7.31
CA MET A 195 -2.85 3.46 6.32
C MET A 195 -1.43 3.00 5.95
N ASN A 196 -1.15 1.73 6.19
CA ASN A 196 0.12 1.15 5.79
C ASN A 196 -0.06 0.16 4.62
N TRP A 197 1.03 -0.48 4.19
CA TRP A 197 1.02 -1.37 3.01
C TRP A 197 0.10 -2.60 3.16
N ARG A 198 -0.22 -3.03 4.39
CA ARG A 198 -1.00 -4.23 4.67
C ARG A 198 -2.36 -3.96 5.31
N ALA A 199 -2.48 -2.94 6.15
CA ALA A 199 -3.66 -2.69 6.96
C ALA A 199 -3.91 -1.19 7.14
N THR A 200 -5.17 -0.85 7.39
CA THR A 200 -5.61 0.47 7.82
C THR A 200 -5.94 0.42 9.31
N HIS A 201 -5.46 1.38 10.06
CA HIS A 201 -5.67 1.52 11.50
C HIS A 201 -6.77 2.54 11.76
N VAL A 202 -7.83 2.11 12.42
CA VAL A 202 -9.01 2.93 12.72
C VAL A 202 -9.19 3.01 14.23
N LEU A 203 -9.20 4.23 14.78
CA LEU A 203 -9.52 4.49 16.18
C LEU A 203 -11.03 4.60 16.32
N THR A 204 -11.65 3.65 17.02
CA THR A 204 -13.10 3.64 17.23
C THR A 204 -13.53 4.72 18.22
N GLY A 205 -14.84 5.03 18.25
CA GLY A 205 -15.42 5.96 19.22
C GLY A 205 -15.25 5.53 20.69
N LYS A 206 -14.90 4.27 20.95
CA LYS A 206 -14.59 3.73 22.29
C LYS A 206 -13.10 3.80 22.63
N SER A 207 -12.29 4.44 21.77
CA SER A 207 -10.82 4.51 21.88
C SER A 207 -10.09 3.18 21.65
N ASP A 208 -10.75 2.19 21.05
CA ASP A 208 -10.10 0.95 20.64
C ASP A 208 -9.45 1.12 19.26
N LEU A 209 -8.29 0.50 19.07
CA LEU A 209 -7.61 0.48 17.78
C LEU A 209 -8.03 -0.74 16.97
N ALA A 210 -8.85 -0.55 15.96
CA ALA A 210 -9.19 -1.57 14.98
C ALA A 210 -8.14 -1.61 13.87
N ILE A 211 -7.53 -2.78 13.66
CA ILE A 211 -6.57 -3.02 12.58
C ILE A 211 -7.26 -3.85 11.50
N VAL A 212 -7.59 -3.23 10.39
CA VAL A 212 -8.36 -3.86 9.31
C VAL A 212 -7.45 -4.14 8.12
N PRO A 213 -7.33 -5.41 7.66
CA PRO A 213 -6.56 -5.74 6.47
C PRO A 213 -7.06 -4.98 5.23
N ASN A 214 -6.15 -4.47 4.42
CA ASN A 214 -6.51 -3.67 3.24
C ASN A 214 -7.37 -4.45 2.24
N SER A 215 -7.14 -5.75 2.10
CA SER A 215 -7.95 -6.62 1.25
C SER A 215 -9.40 -6.77 1.72
N THR A 216 -9.65 -6.66 3.02
CA THR A 216 -11.00 -6.62 3.59
C THR A 216 -11.66 -5.29 3.24
N ILE A 217 -10.99 -4.18 3.48
CA ILE A 217 -11.50 -2.84 3.17
C ILE A 217 -11.83 -2.69 1.69
N ALA A 218 -10.96 -3.17 0.80
CA ALA A 218 -11.15 -3.08 -0.65
C ALA A 218 -12.38 -3.88 -1.17
N LYS A 219 -12.90 -4.81 -0.39
CA LYS A 219 -14.05 -5.66 -0.76
C LYS A 219 -15.34 -5.27 -0.06
N THR A 220 -15.28 -4.38 0.91
CA THR A 220 -16.43 -3.95 1.71
C THR A 220 -16.91 -2.56 1.32
N LYS A 221 -18.16 -2.24 1.65
CA LYS A 221 -18.69 -0.90 1.54
C LYS A 221 -18.06 -0.01 2.61
N ILE A 222 -17.59 1.16 2.21
CA ILE A 222 -17.06 2.19 3.09
C ILE A 222 -17.93 3.43 2.95
N VAL A 223 -18.31 4.00 4.07
CA VAL A 223 -18.94 5.33 4.13
C VAL A 223 -17.94 6.28 4.76
N ASN A 224 -17.46 7.26 4.00
CA ASN A 224 -16.60 8.32 4.51
C ASN A 224 -17.48 9.50 4.93
N THR A 225 -17.60 9.74 6.23
CA THR A 225 -18.42 10.81 6.78
C THR A 225 -17.69 12.15 6.87
N SER A 226 -16.37 12.17 6.62
CA SER A 226 -15.57 13.40 6.59
C SER A 226 -15.43 13.99 5.18
N SER A 227 -15.85 13.28 4.14
CA SER A 227 -15.73 13.69 2.74
C SER A 227 -17.12 13.70 2.07
N PRO A 228 -17.43 14.69 1.21
CA PRO A 228 -16.56 15.75 0.69
C PRO A 228 -16.44 16.99 1.60
N SER A 229 -17.37 17.23 2.53
CA SER A 229 -17.45 18.51 3.26
C SER A 229 -17.24 18.39 4.77
N GLY A 230 -17.15 17.18 5.32
CA GLY A 230 -17.14 16.96 6.79
C GLY A 230 -18.48 17.24 7.49
N ILE A 231 -19.40 17.94 6.82
CA ILE A 231 -20.73 18.24 7.35
C ILE A 231 -21.53 16.94 7.46
N HIS A 232 -22.06 16.68 8.66
CA HIS A 232 -22.83 15.48 8.94
C HIS A 232 -24.30 15.81 9.20
N GLY A 233 -25.18 15.20 8.39
CA GLY A 233 -26.63 15.32 8.54
C GLY A 233 -27.15 14.36 9.63
N ILE A 234 -28.03 14.86 10.47
CA ILE A 234 -28.67 14.14 11.57
C ILE A 234 -30.18 14.26 11.42
N THR A 235 -30.87 13.14 11.60
CA THR A 235 -32.32 13.11 11.70
C THR A 235 -32.71 12.64 13.10
N VAL A 236 -33.53 13.41 13.78
CA VAL A 236 -34.09 13.07 15.09
C VAL A 236 -35.61 13.02 14.97
N THR A 237 -36.20 11.89 15.37
CA THR A 237 -37.65 11.72 15.36
C THR A 237 -38.24 12.07 16.72
N ILE A 238 -39.20 12.97 16.77
CA ILE A 238 -39.94 13.40 17.98
C ILE A 238 -41.42 13.02 17.82
N GLN A 239 -41.99 12.43 18.86
CA GLN A 239 -43.41 12.03 18.90
C GLN A 239 -44.19 12.94 19.85
N LEU A 240 -45.17 13.65 19.32
CA LEU A 240 -46.08 14.52 20.09
C LEU A 240 -47.47 13.89 20.15
N ASP A 241 -48.27 14.29 21.18
CA ASP A 241 -49.66 13.87 21.31
C ASP A 241 -50.46 14.23 20.04
N ALA A 242 -51.31 13.31 19.57
CA ALA A 242 -52.14 13.48 18.38
C ALA A 242 -53.12 14.68 18.48
N LYS A 243 -53.39 15.19 19.68
CA LYS A 243 -54.16 16.40 19.92
C LYS A 243 -53.47 17.69 19.48
N THR A 244 -52.17 17.62 19.27
CA THR A 244 -51.38 18.77 18.84
C THR A 244 -51.64 19.06 17.37
N LEU A 245 -51.90 20.32 17.00
CA LEU A 245 -51.96 20.67 15.60
C LEU A 245 -50.59 20.50 14.95
N PRO A 246 -50.48 19.80 13.78
CA PRO A 246 -49.18 19.55 13.13
C PRO A 246 -48.39 20.82 12.86
N SER A 247 -49.05 21.92 12.47
CA SER A 247 -48.40 23.22 12.24
C SER A 247 -47.79 23.81 13.50
N THR A 248 -48.52 23.73 14.63
CA THR A 248 -48.04 24.24 15.93
C THR A 248 -46.87 23.39 16.44
N GLY A 249 -46.95 22.05 16.32
CA GLY A 249 -45.85 21.17 16.70
C GLY A 249 -44.59 21.45 15.87
N ALA A 250 -44.72 21.59 14.56
CA ALA A 250 -43.61 21.90 13.68
C ALA A 250 -42.94 23.24 14.02
N GLU A 251 -43.74 24.31 14.32
CA GLU A 251 -43.20 25.62 14.66
C GLU A 251 -42.39 25.59 15.96
N ILE A 252 -42.93 24.92 16.99
CA ILE A 252 -42.25 24.79 18.29
C ILE A 252 -40.92 24.01 18.14
N LEU A 253 -40.93 22.92 17.38
CA LEU A 253 -39.73 22.16 17.11
C LEU A 253 -38.71 22.97 16.29
N ARG A 254 -39.18 23.81 15.36
CA ARG A 254 -38.34 24.74 14.61
C ARG A 254 -37.71 25.80 15.52
N LEU A 255 -38.43 26.35 16.47
CA LEU A 255 -37.89 27.31 17.46
C LEU A 255 -36.85 26.65 18.36
N ALA A 256 -37.09 25.43 18.83
CA ALA A 256 -36.13 24.67 19.61
C ALA A 256 -34.82 24.43 18.83
N MET A 257 -34.92 24.07 17.56
CA MET A 257 -33.78 23.85 16.68
C MET A 257 -32.96 25.13 16.44
N LEU A 258 -33.62 26.29 16.27
CA LEU A 258 -32.94 27.59 16.09
C LEU A 258 -32.15 28.03 17.32
N ASN A 259 -32.51 27.54 18.50
CA ASN A 259 -31.83 27.85 19.77
C ASN A 259 -30.65 26.88 20.05
N THR A 260 -30.48 25.83 19.25
CA THR A 260 -29.43 24.83 19.42
C THR A 260 -28.15 25.28 18.70
N GLN A 261 -27.09 25.57 19.45
CA GLN A 261 -25.86 26.19 18.92
C GLN A 261 -25.06 25.31 17.90
N PRO A 262 -24.89 24.00 18.09
CA PRO A 262 -24.10 23.21 17.17
C PRO A 262 -24.74 22.97 15.79
N ILE A 263 -26.00 23.43 15.58
CA ILE A 263 -26.71 23.23 14.32
C ILE A 263 -26.28 24.27 13.29
N LEU A 264 -25.87 23.80 12.12
CA LEU A 264 -25.47 24.65 10.99
C LEU A 264 -26.71 25.31 10.35
N ALA A 265 -26.57 26.58 9.95
CA ALA A 265 -27.57 27.27 9.16
C ALA A 265 -27.63 26.81 7.70
N THR A 266 -26.54 26.25 7.20
CA THR A 266 -26.39 25.71 5.81
C THR A 266 -25.70 24.34 5.84
N PRO A 267 -26.35 23.28 5.38
CA PRO A 267 -27.72 23.21 4.80
C PRO A 267 -28.80 23.60 5.80
N SER A 268 -29.86 24.24 5.28
CA SER A 268 -30.96 24.75 6.15
C SER A 268 -31.61 23.60 6.91
N PRO A 269 -31.65 23.69 8.25
CA PRO A 269 -32.36 22.70 9.05
C PRO A 269 -33.88 22.74 8.78
N SER A 270 -34.54 21.59 8.91
CA SER A 270 -35.95 21.44 8.58
C SER A 270 -36.69 20.57 9.58
N VAL A 271 -37.96 20.82 9.76
CA VAL A 271 -38.88 19.99 10.52
C VAL A 271 -40.00 19.55 9.59
N GLY A 272 -40.25 18.27 9.50
CA GLY A 272 -41.30 17.68 8.68
C GLY A 272 -42.17 16.71 9.48
N VAL A 273 -43.44 16.59 9.14
CA VAL A 273 -44.30 15.53 9.66
C VAL A 273 -43.95 14.25 8.94
N LYS A 274 -43.55 13.23 9.69
CA LYS A 274 -43.22 11.91 9.18
C LYS A 274 -44.44 11.01 9.06
N SER A 275 -45.25 10.97 10.13
CA SER A 275 -46.48 10.18 10.19
C SER A 275 -47.46 10.77 11.19
N ILE A 276 -48.75 10.49 10.97
CA ILE A 276 -49.83 10.82 11.89
C ILE A 276 -50.60 9.52 12.19
N THR A 277 -50.66 9.20 13.47
CA THR A 277 -51.44 8.03 13.97
C THR A 277 -52.56 8.50 14.89
N ALA A 278 -53.40 7.59 15.39
CA ALA A 278 -54.48 7.96 16.32
C ALA A 278 -53.93 8.50 17.65
N ASP A 279 -52.73 8.10 18.07
CA ASP A 279 -52.18 8.40 19.39
C ASP A 279 -50.99 9.38 19.34
N ALA A 280 -50.37 9.56 18.17
CA ALA A 280 -49.17 10.35 18.04
C ALA A 280 -48.99 10.98 16.65
N ILE A 281 -48.29 12.13 16.63
CA ILE A 281 -47.74 12.75 15.44
C ILE A 281 -46.21 12.65 15.53
N GLU A 282 -45.61 11.99 14.52
CA GLU A 282 -44.16 11.89 14.42
C GLU A 282 -43.62 13.03 13.56
N PHE A 283 -42.61 13.70 14.06
CA PHE A 283 -41.85 14.71 13.35
C PHE A 283 -40.39 14.27 13.16
N ASP A 284 -39.90 14.42 11.96
CA ASP A 284 -38.46 14.29 11.68
C ASP A 284 -37.84 15.70 11.68
N ILE A 285 -36.88 15.90 12.57
CA ILE A 285 -36.05 17.09 12.65
C ILE A 285 -34.73 16.75 11.94
N ASN A 286 -34.51 17.41 10.80
CA ASN A 286 -33.28 17.24 10.03
C ASN A 286 -32.37 18.44 10.19
N PHE A 287 -31.15 18.23 10.63
CA PHE A 287 -30.15 19.27 10.79
C PHE A 287 -28.74 18.73 10.51
N SER A 288 -27.80 19.65 10.38
CA SER A 288 -26.41 19.31 10.13
C SER A 288 -25.48 19.88 11.18
N VAL A 289 -24.40 19.19 11.48
CA VAL A 289 -23.30 19.63 12.34
C VAL A 289 -22.00 19.69 11.53
N GLU A 290 -21.04 20.48 11.98
CA GLU A 290 -19.76 20.66 11.28
C GLU A 290 -18.91 19.39 11.29
N GLU A 291 -18.98 18.65 12.40
CA GLU A 291 -18.23 17.39 12.58
C GLU A 291 -19.11 16.34 13.25
N LEU A 292 -18.90 15.06 12.87
CA LEU A 292 -19.63 13.93 13.48
C LEU A 292 -19.48 13.88 15.00
N GLY A 293 -18.33 14.28 15.54
CA GLY A 293 -18.09 14.32 17.00
C GLY A 293 -19.00 15.27 17.78
N GLN A 294 -19.63 16.25 17.11
CA GLN A 294 -20.58 17.20 17.71
C GLN A 294 -22.01 16.66 17.73
N SER A 295 -22.31 15.55 17.07
CA SER A 295 -23.65 15.00 16.89
C SER A 295 -24.38 14.76 18.22
N THR A 296 -23.73 14.06 19.15
CA THR A 296 -24.31 13.75 20.46
C THR A 296 -24.60 15.02 21.28
N ARG A 297 -23.68 15.99 21.25
CA ARG A 297 -23.89 17.27 21.93
C ARG A 297 -25.04 18.03 21.32
N ALA A 298 -25.11 18.12 19.99
CA ALA A 298 -26.20 18.80 19.30
C ALA A 298 -27.56 18.14 19.61
N GLN A 299 -27.64 16.81 19.61
CA GLN A 299 -28.87 16.09 19.96
C GLN A 299 -29.31 16.35 21.40
N ASN A 300 -28.40 16.27 22.36
CA ASN A 300 -28.73 16.52 23.77
C ASN A 300 -29.21 17.95 23.99
N GLU A 301 -28.57 18.95 23.40
CA GLU A 301 -28.97 20.35 23.48
C GLU A 301 -30.31 20.56 22.78
N LEU A 302 -30.56 19.96 21.62
CA LEU A 302 -31.85 20.00 20.93
C LEU A 302 -32.94 19.40 21.80
N PHE A 303 -32.75 18.25 22.45
CA PHE A 303 -33.73 17.63 23.33
C PHE A 303 -34.07 18.53 24.53
N ASP A 304 -33.10 19.23 25.13
CA ASP A 304 -33.34 20.16 26.23
C ASP A 304 -34.21 21.36 25.76
N TRP A 305 -33.87 21.92 24.60
CA TRP A 305 -34.69 23.01 24.02
C TRP A 305 -36.08 22.56 23.61
N VAL A 306 -36.21 21.35 23.00
CA VAL A 306 -37.52 20.79 22.67
C VAL A 306 -38.37 20.62 23.91
N TYR A 307 -37.79 20.06 25.01
CA TYR A 307 -38.49 19.87 26.26
C TYR A 307 -39.00 21.19 26.83
N ARG A 308 -38.15 22.23 26.87
CA ARG A 308 -38.50 23.56 27.40
C ARG A 308 -39.61 24.23 26.58
N HIS A 309 -39.53 24.21 25.26
CA HIS A 309 -40.51 24.82 24.38
C HIS A 309 -41.86 24.09 24.42
N LEU A 310 -41.89 22.78 24.46
CA LEU A 310 -43.11 22.00 24.61
C LEU A 310 -43.77 22.25 25.96
N ALA A 311 -43.02 22.26 27.05
CA ALA A 311 -43.54 22.55 28.37
C ALA A 311 -44.14 24.00 28.46
N ALA A 312 -43.49 24.99 27.87
CA ALA A 312 -43.97 26.35 27.81
C ALA A 312 -45.24 26.49 26.99
N ALA A 313 -45.42 25.68 25.95
CA ALA A 313 -46.60 25.66 25.10
C ALA A 313 -47.74 24.74 25.62
N GLY A 314 -47.52 24.02 26.73
CA GLY A 314 -48.49 23.06 27.27
C GLY A 314 -48.75 21.85 26.37
N ILE A 315 -47.81 21.49 25.52
CA ILE A 315 -47.89 20.35 24.60
C ILE A 315 -47.26 19.15 25.23
N ASN A 316 -47.96 18.02 25.19
CA ASN A 316 -47.52 16.77 25.74
C ASN A 316 -46.79 15.91 24.71
N TRP A 317 -45.83 15.13 25.19
CA TRP A 317 -45.26 14.01 24.43
C TRP A 317 -46.33 12.96 24.15
N ALA A 318 -46.20 12.21 23.06
CA ALA A 318 -47.06 11.07 22.82
C ALA A 318 -46.97 10.10 24.00
N SER A 319 -48.14 9.73 24.54
CA SER A 319 -48.24 8.74 25.60
C SER A 319 -47.84 7.38 24.99
N THR A 320 -46.72 6.78 25.41
CA THR A 320 -46.45 5.37 25.17
C THR A 320 -47.39 4.56 26.09
N ALA A 321 -48.69 4.57 25.80
CA ALA A 321 -49.56 3.62 26.44
C ALA A 321 -49.16 2.23 25.93
N SER A 322 -48.47 1.46 26.78
CA SER A 322 -48.27 0.04 26.60
C SER A 322 -49.70 -0.57 26.47
N ARG A 323 -50.13 -0.92 25.25
CA ARG A 323 -51.27 -1.80 25.13
C ARG A 323 -50.96 -3.08 25.90
N PRO A 324 -51.74 -3.44 26.91
CA PRO A 324 -51.62 -4.77 27.49
C PRO A 324 -51.91 -5.76 26.34
N SER A 325 -50.96 -6.65 26.12
CA SER A 325 -51.12 -7.79 25.24
C SER A 325 -52.33 -8.61 25.75
N GLY A 326 -53.44 -8.43 25.06
CA GLY A 326 -54.58 -9.33 25.16
C GLY A 326 -54.34 -10.57 24.31
#